data_6f60a66aed5eb7d4997984ed9813ec55
#
_entry.id   6f60a66aed5eb7d4997984ed9813ec55
#
_cell.length_a   1.000
_cell.length_b   1.000
_cell.length_c   1.000
_cell.angle_alpha   90.00
_cell.angle_beta   90.00
_cell.angle_gamma   90.00
#
_symmetry.space_group_name_H-M   'P 1'
#
loop_
_entity.id
_entity.type
_entity.pdbx_description
1 polymer ?
#
loop_
_entity_poly.entity_id
_entity_poly.type
_entity_poly.pdbx_seq_one_letter_code
_entity_poly.pdbx_strand_id
1 'polypeptide(L)' 'ADGQIRESDIAKMSSKDFEINMDEINKAMRNGKFIYDISGNAR' A
#
# COMPACT_ATOMS: atom_id res chain seq x y z
N ALA A 1 -2.73 11.50 -6.61
CA ALA A 1 -2.81 10.27 -6.53
C ALA A 1 -4.00 9.60 -7.22
N ASP A 2 -3.75 8.53 -7.82
CA ASP A 2 -4.74 7.91 -8.68
C ASP A 2 -5.17 6.55 -8.19
N GLY A 3 -5.34 6.43 -6.92
CA GLY A 3 -5.77 5.16 -6.39
C GLY A 3 -4.66 4.16 -6.23
N GLN A 4 -3.46 4.54 -6.54
CA GLN A 4 -2.33 3.65 -6.32
C GLN A 4 -1.81 3.79 -4.90
N ILE A 5 -1.39 2.68 -4.35
CA ILE A 5 -0.88 2.66 -2.99
C ILE A 5 0.54 2.12 -3.03
N ARG A 6 1.43 2.79 -2.34
CA ARG A 6 2.82 2.36 -2.28
C ARG A 6 3.12 1.67 -0.97
N GLU A 7 4.01 0.73 -1.05
CA GLU A 7 4.43 0.03 0.14
C GLU A 7 5.10 0.97 1.14
N SER A 8 5.85 1.93 0.62
CA SER A 8 6.51 2.89 1.49
C SER A 8 5.50 3.77 2.22
N ASP A 9 4.37 4.03 1.59
CA ASP A 9 3.31 4.79 2.25
C ASP A 9 2.77 4.03 3.44
N ILE A 10 2.59 2.73 3.27
CA ILE A 10 2.08 1.90 4.34
C ILE A 10 3.08 1.85 5.49
N ALA A 11 4.36 1.84 5.17
CA ALA A 11 5.38 1.78 6.20
C ALA A 11 5.38 3.05 7.05
N LYS A 12 4.91 4.15 6.50
CA LYS A 12 4.85 5.40 7.23
C LYS A 12 3.55 5.56 8.01
N MET A 13 2.60 4.72 7.74
CA MET A 13 1.31 4.82 8.41
C MET A 13 1.40 4.32 9.85
N SER A 14 0.62 4.95 10.71
CA SER A 14 0.45 4.42 12.05
C SER A 14 -0.52 3.24 11.97
N SER A 15 -0.59 2.49 13.05
CA SER A 15 -1.49 1.34 13.07
C SER A 15 -2.91 1.76 12.77
N LYS A 16 -3.30 2.91 13.28
CA LYS A 16 -4.66 3.39 13.09
C LYS A 16 -4.91 3.75 11.63
N ASP A 17 -3.98 4.44 11.03
CA ASP A 17 -4.12 4.82 9.62
C ASP A 17 -4.16 3.58 8.75
N PHE A 18 -3.32 2.62 9.05
CA PHE A 18 -3.30 1.38 8.29
C PHE A 18 -4.66 0.68 8.39
N GLU A 19 -5.21 0.66 9.57
CA GLU A 19 -6.48 0.00 9.79
C GLU A 19 -7.61 0.67 9.02
N ILE A 20 -7.59 2.01 9.02
CA ILE A 20 -8.61 2.76 8.31
C ILE A 20 -8.53 2.52 6.82
N ASN A 21 -7.32 2.39 6.30
CA ASN A 21 -7.11 2.24 4.87
C ASN A 21 -6.99 0.79 4.43
N MET A 22 -7.25 -0.13 5.33
CA MET A 22 -7.05 -1.54 5.02
C MET A 22 -7.86 -1.99 3.80
N ASP A 23 -9.11 -1.55 3.72
CA ASP A 23 -9.96 -1.91 2.60
C ASP A 23 -9.37 -1.41 1.28
N GLU A 24 -8.89 -0.19 1.30
CA GLU A 24 -8.29 0.39 0.11
C GLU A 24 -7.02 -0.35 -0.27
N ILE A 25 -6.24 -0.70 0.72
CA ILE A 25 -4.99 -1.41 0.47
C ILE A 25 -5.27 -2.77 -0.15
N ASN A 26 -6.22 -3.49 0.42
CA ASN A 26 -6.58 -4.80 -0.12
C ASN A 26 -7.10 -4.68 -1.55
N LYS A 27 -7.92 -3.67 -1.78
CA LYS A 27 -8.45 -3.46 -3.11
C LYS A 27 -7.34 -3.15 -4.12
N ALA A 28 -6.38 -2.35 -3.70
CA ALA A 28 -5.27 -2.03 -4.58
C ALA A 28 -4.47 -3.27 -4.93
N MET A 29 -4.27 -4.14 -3.95
CA MET A 29 -3.53 -5.37 -4.19
C MET A 29 -4.25 -6.26 -5.18
N ARG A 30 -5.57 -6.36 -5.05
CA ARG A 30 -6.37 -7.21 -5.92
C ARG A 30 -6.42 -6.66 -7.34
N ASN A 31 -6.39 -5.34 -7.47
CA ASN A 31 -6.47 -4.71 -8.77
C ASN A 31 -5.10 -4.50 -9.40
N GLY A 32 -4.05 -4.92 -8.71
CA GLY A 32 -2.71 -4.75 -9.24
C GLY A 32 -2.24 -3.31 -9.21
N LYS A 33 -2.82 -2.51 -8.35
CA LYS A 33 -2.42 -1.11 -8.24
C LYS A 33 -1.55 -0.86 -7.03
N PHE A 34 -1.10 -1.90 -6.40
CA PHE A 34 -0.22 -1.78 -5.26
C PHE A 34 1.23 -1.81 -5.73
N ILE A 35 1.99 -0.81 -5.31
CA ILE A 35 3.37 -0.68 -5.73
C ILE A 35 4.28 -1.17 -4.62
N TYR A 36 5.03 -2.21 -4.92
CA TYR A 36 5.98 -2.77 -3.96
C TYR A 36 7.33 -2.10 -4.15
N ASP A 37 7.44 -0.85 -3.70
CA ASP A 37 8.67 -0.12 -3.91
C ASP A 37 9.72 -0.43 -2.85
N ILE A 38 9.39 -1.20 -1.86
CA ILE A 38 10.35 -1.66 -0.87
C ILE A 38 10.71 -3.11 -1.12
N SER A 39 9.71 -3.97 -1.06
CA SER A 39 9.95 -5.40 -1.25
C SER A 39 10.25 -5.71 -2.70
N GLY A 40 9.62 -5.02 -3.60
CA GLY A 40 9.77 -5.29 -5.01
C GLY A 40 11.17 -5.00 -5.52
N ASN A 41 11.91 -4.20 -4.79
CA ASN A 41 13.26 -3.84 -5.18
C ASN A 41 14.31 -4.72 -4.56
N ALA A 42 13.89 -5.70 -3.84
CA ALA A 42 14.84 -6.59 -3.16
C ALA A 42 15.48 -7.47 -4.20
N ARG A 43 16.63 -7.12 -4.63
CA ARG A 43 17.27 -7.93 -5.66
C ARG A 43 18.73 -7.88 -5.44
#